data_cc2df418dbfde5f641b696094980a85a
#
_entry.id   cc2df418dbfde5f641b696094980a85a
#
_cell.length_a   1.000
_cell.length_b   1.000
_cell.length_c   1.000
_cell.angle_alpha   90.00
_cell.angle_beta   90.00
_cell.angle_gamma   90.00
#
_symmetry.space_group_name_H-M   'P 1'
#
loop_
_entity.id
_entity.type
_entity.pdbx_description
1 polymer ?
#
loop_
_entity_poly.entity_id
_entity_poly.type
_entity_poly.pdbx_seq_one_letter_code
_entity_poly.pdbx_strand_id
1 'polypeptide(L)'
;GVAQARWRGWGVKVTPQGKLVPVCAGMRSPSGLGANRAGDMFYTDQQGNWVGTNSLHHMRSGAFFHHPEALASMDLPGSPIKGIKAIPGGVPLPEAVKRLKHLKPPAVWFPYKKVGQSATDIMLDDSRGRFGPFDGQLFIGEFTLASISRVFLEKVGGEYQGACFPFREGLASAVIR
;
A
#
# COMPACT_ATOMS: atom_id res chain seq x y z
N GLY A 1 1.96 13.12 -25.98
CA GLY A 1 2.34 12.83 -24.61
C GLY A 1 1.12 13.01 -23.70
N VAL A 2 0.79 12.00 -22.91
CA VAL A 2 -0.26 12.14 -21.89
C VAL A 2 0.25 13.15 -20.86
N ALA A 3 -0.48 14.24 -20.67
CA ALA A 3 -0.14 15.24 -19.66
C ALA A 3 -0.09 14.52 -18.29
N GLN A 4 1.07 14.52 -17.67
CA GLN A 4 1.23 13.90 -16.37
C GLN A 4 0.59 14.81 -15.31
N ALA A 5 -0.47 14.33 -14.67
CA ALA A 5 -1.08 15.06 -13.57
C ALA A 5 -0.07 15.21 -12.42
N ARG A 6 -0.02 16.40 -11.82
CA ARG A 6 0.78 16.63 -10.62
C ARG A 6 0.34 15.66 -9.53
N TRP A 7 1.33 15.12 -8.81
CA TRP A 7 1.14 14.20 -7.70
C TRP A 7 0.48 12.87 -8.08
N ARG A 8 0.55 12.46 -9.34
CA ARG A 8 0.14 11.13 -9.77
C ARG A 8 0.96 10.06 -9.04
N GLY A 9 0.29 9.05 -8.47
CA GLY A 9 0.92 7.99 -7.69
C GLY A 9 1.48 8.47 -6.33
N TRP A 10 0.93 9.57 -5.79
CA TRP A 10 1.29 10.13 -4.49
C TRP A 10 0.16 9.99 -3.48
N GLY A 11 0.51 9.65 -2.25
CA GLY A 11 -0.33 9.87 -1.09
C GLY A 11 -0.22 11.32 -0.65
N VAL A 12 -1.37 11.98 -0.52
CA VAL A 12 -1.45 13.40 -0.14
C VAL A 12 -2.37 13.59 1.06
N LYS A 13 -2.06 14.56 1.89
CA LYS A 13 -2.94 15.03 2.96
C LYS A 13 -3.50 16.39 2.57
N VAL A 14 -4.80 16.57 2.75
CA VAL A 14 -5.44 17.89 2.62
C VAL A 14 -5.68 18.45 4.02
N THR A 15 -5.18 19.64 4.29
CA THR A 15 -5.40 20.31 5.59
C THR A 15 -6.82 20.89 5.68
N PRO A 16 -7.32 21.23 6.88
CA PRO A 16 -8.61 21.92 7.03
C PRO A 16 -8.71 23.23 6.23
N GLN A 17 -7.56 23.87 5.91
CA GLN A 17 -7.50 25.09 5.10
C GLN A 17 -7.39 24.80 3.59
N GLY A 18 -7.60 23.54 3.17
CA GLY A 18 -7.54 23.14 1.77
C GLY A 18 -6.13 23.01 1.18
N LYS A 19 -5.07 23.09 1.99
CA LYS A 19 -3.69 22.95 1.50
C LYS A 19 -3.36 21.48 1.27
N LEU A 20 -2.89 21.16 0.07
CA LEU A 20 -2.38 19.84 -0.27
C LEU A 20 -0.94 19.68 0.22
N VAL A 21 -0.69 18.61 0.97
CA VAL A 21 0.63 18.24 1.50
C VAL A 21 0.99 16.85 1.00
N PRO A 22 2.01 16.70 0.13
CA PRO A 22 2.48 15.40 -0.31
C PRO A 22 3.15 14.64 0.85
N VAL A 23 2.85 13.35 0.98
CA VAL A 23 3.30 12.50 2.08
C VAL A 23 4.25 11.40 1.60
N CYS A 24 3.83 10.61 0.65
CA CYS A 24 4.55 9.45 0.13
C CYS A 24 4.25 9.27 -1.36
N ALA A 25 5.01 8.44 -2.05
CA ALA A 25 4.92 8.29 -3.49
C ALA A 25 5.20 6.86 -3.95
N GLY A 26 4.98 6.60 -5.24
CA GLY A 26 5.27 5.31 -5.85
C GLY A 26 4.11 4.34 -5.82
N MET A 27 2.90 4.85 -5.69
CA MET A 27 1.66 4.07 -5.81
C MET A 27 1.33 3.83 -7.28
N ARG A 28 1.03 2.59 -7.63
CA ARG A 28 0.66 2.24 -9.01
C ARG A 28 -0.84 2.32 -9.25
N SER A 29 -1.59 1.57 -8.46
CA SER A 29 -3.04 1.45 -8.59
C SER A 29 -3.64 1.24 -7.20
N PRO A 30 -3.51 2.24 -6.31
CA PRO A 30 -4.03 2.14 -4.96
C PRO A 30 -5.55 1.99 -5.00
N SER A 31 -6.09 1.04 -4.27
CA SER A 31 -7.52 0.75 -4.26
C SER A 31 -8.14 0.90 -2.88
N GLY A 32 -7.49 0.43 -1.83
CA GLY A 32 -7.96 0.53 -0.47
C GLY A 32 -7.12 1.48 0.39
N LEU A 33 -7.75 2.17 1.30
CA LEU A 33 -7.13 3.04 2.29
C LEU A 33 -7.75 2.78 3.65
N GLY A 34 -6.95 2.42 4.64
CA GLY A 34 -7.43 2.17 6.00
C GLY A 34 -6.38 2.46 7.05
N ALA A 35 -6.79 2.49 8.30
CA ALA A 35 -5.90 2.67 9.45
C ALA A 35 -5.93 1.45 10.37
N ASN A 36 -4.82 1.18 11.04
CA ASN A 36 -4.81 0.27 12.17
C ASN A 36 -5.31 0.98 13.45
N ARG A 37 -5.38 0.26 14.55
CA ARG A 37 -5.86 0.82 15.83
C ARG A 37 -4.98 1.95 16.39
N ALA A 38 -3.71 2.00 16.00
CA ALA A 38 -2.81 3.08 16.39
C ALA A 38 -2.97 4.35 15.53
N GLY A 39 -3.81 4.31 14.50
CA GLY A 39 -4.01 5.41 13.55
C GLY A 39 -2.97 5.46 12.44
N ASP A 40 -2.08 4.49 12.35
CA ASP A 40 -1.15 4.40 11.23
C ASP A 40 -1.91 4.00 9.96
N MET A 41 -1.67 4.73 8.87
CA MET A 41 -2.39 4.58 7.61
C MET A 41 -1.74 3.54 6.71
N PHE A 42 -2.58 2.74 6.08
CA PHE A 42 -2.17 1.73 5.10
C PHE A 42 -2.95 1.88 3.79
N TYR A 43 -2.36 1.41 2.71
CA TYR A 43 -3.06 1.26 1.44
C TYR A 43 -2.73 -0.08 0.79
N THR A 44 -3.67 -0.60 0.00
CA THR A 44 -3.44 -1.73 -0.88
C THR A 44 -3.00 -1.25 -2.25
N ASP A 45 -2.03 -1.92 -2.85
CA ASP A 45 -1.61 -1.67 -4.23
C ASP A 45 -1.66 -2.95 -5.06
N GLN A 46 -1.94 -2.77 -6.34
CA GLN A 46 -2.01 -3.87 -7.28
C GLN A 46 -0.65 -4.10 -7.96
N GLN A 47 -0.49 -5.27 -8.56
CA GLN A 47 0.71 -5.62 -9.32
C GLN A 47 1.01 -4.58 -10.40
N GLY A 48 2.29 -4.31 -10.62
CA GLY A 48 2.76 -3.34 -11.59
C GLY A 48 3.93 -3.84 -12.42
N ASN A 49 4.49 -2.95 -13.22
CA ASN A 49 5.58 -3.30 -14.12
C ASN A 49 6.87 -3.71 -13.39
N TRP A 50 7.05 -3.28 -12.16
CA TRP A 50 8.25 -3.56 -11.36
C TRP A 50 7.99 -4.56 -10.22
N VAL A 51 6.78 -4.63 -9.71
CA VAL A 51 6.35 -5.55 -8.64
C VAL A 51 5.22 -6.42 -9.15
N GLY A 52 5.43 -7.72 -9.18
CA GLY A 52 4.56 -8.70 -9.82
C GLY A 52 3.42 -9.21 -8.96
N THR A 53 3.11 -8.58 -7.82
CA THR A 53 2.00 -9.00 -6.96
C THR A 53 1.36 -7.83 -6.23
N ASN A 54 0.22 -8.08 -5.59
CA ASN A 54 -0.46 -7.12 -4.73
C ASN A 54 0.23 -7.02 -3.36
N SER A 55 0.01 -5.92 -2.69
CA SER A 55 0.70 -5.63 -1.45
C SER A 55 -0.05 -4.66 -0.55
N LEU A 56 0.25 -4.70 0.75
CA LEU A 56 -0.18 -3.75 1.76
C LEU A 56 1.02 -2.88 2.17
N HIS A 57 0.87 -1.58 2.09
CA HIS A 57 1.93 -0.63 2.42
C HIS A 57 1.55 0.27 3.58
N HIS A 58 2.50 0.52 4.48
CA HIS A 58 2.38 1.53 5.51
C HIS A 58 2.71 2.91 4.93
N MET A 59 1.73 3.81 4.91
CA MET A 59 1.89 5.18 4.41
C MET A 59 2.56 6.05 5.45
N ARG A 60 3.75 6.56 5.13
CA ARG A 60 4.46 7.48 6.00
C ARG A 60 5.26 8.51 5.21
N SER A 61 5.53 9.63 5.84
CA SER A 61 6.22 10.74 5.19
C SER A 61 7.58 10.34 4.64
N GLY A 62 7.82 10.69 3.37
CA GLY A 62 9.07 10.41 2.67
C GLY A 62 9.24 8.97 2.19
N ALA A 63 8.24 8.09 2.32
CA ALA A 63 8.30 6.74 1.77
C ALA A 63 8.02 6.74 0.26
N PHE A 64 8.75 5.87 -0.45
CA PHE A 64 8.56 5.60 -1.87
C PHE A 64 8.25 4.11 -2.08
N PHE A 65 7.21 3.79 -2.85
CA PHE A 65 6.66 2.45 -3.02
C PHE A 65 6.80 1.92 -4.45
N HIS A 66 7.96 2.14 -5.07
CA HIS A 66 8.47 1.55 -6.31
C HIS A 66 7.82 1.94 -7.65
N HIS A 67 6.63 2.53 -7.74
CA HIS A 67 6.07 2.85 -9.06
C HIS A 67 6.73 4.09 -9.68
N PRO A 68 7.34 3.97 -10.88
CA PRO A 68 8.22 5.02 -11.42
C PRO A 68 7.50 6.29 -11.87
N GLU A 69 6.23 6.23 -12.22
CA GLU A 69 5.51 7.42 -12.71
C GLU A 69 5.37 8.53 -11.66
N ALA A 70 5.44 8.17 -10.37
CA ALA A 70 5.43 9.14 -9.28
C ALA A 70 6.68 10.05 -9.27
N LEU A 71 7.77 9.62 -9.91
CA LEU A 71 9.02 10.37 -9.97
C LEU A 71 8.87 11.73 -10.69
N ALA A 72 7.90 11.85 -11.60
CA ALA A 72 7.64 13.10 -12.33
C ALA A 72 7.29 14.29 -11.43
N SER A 73 6.78 14.04 -10.22
CA SER A 73 6.44 15.09 -9.25
C SER A 73 7.45 15.22 -8.11
N MET A 74 8.54 14.46 -8.13
CA MET A 74 9.50 14.41 -7.02
C MET A 74 10.16 15.76 -6.74
N ASP A 75 10.48 16.52 -7.77
CA ASP A 75 11.19 17.79 -7.63
C ASP A 75 10.26 18.99 -7.37
N LEU A 76 8.95 18.77 -7.37
CA LEU A 76 7.98 19.82 -7.07
C LEU A 76 8.16 20.35 -5.64
N PRO A 77 7.85 21.65 -5.40
CA PRO A 77 7.87 22.24 -4.06
C PRO A 77 7.00 21.46 -3.08
N GLY A 78 7.53 21.22 -1.88
CA GLY A 78 6.83 20.48 -0.82
C GLY A 78 7.02 18.96 -0.88
N SER A 79 7.68 18.41 -1.89
CA SER A 79 7.98 16.97 -1.94
C SER A 79 8.92 16.56 -0.78
N PRO A 80 8.53 15.56 0.03
CA PRO A 80 9.39 15.01 1.07
C PRO A 80 10.42 14.00 0.55
N ILE A 81 10.36 13.66 -0.76
CA ILE A 81 11.21 12.68 -1.41
C ILE A 81 12.11 13.39 -2.41
N LYS A 82 13.40 13.13 -2.36
CA LYS A 82 14.39 13.74 -3.26
C LYS A 82 15.42 12.70 -3.74
N GLY A 83 15.98 12.95 -4.92
CA GLY A 83 17.17 12.24 -5.38
C GLY A 83 16.98 10.85 -5.96
N ILE A 84 15.75 10.38 -6.16
CA ILE A 84 15.50 9.13 -6.88
C ILE A 84 15.44 9.45 -8.38
N LYS A 85 16.45 9.06 -9.13
CA LYS A 85 16.51 9.30 -10.58
C LYS A 85 15.91 8.16 -11.38
N ALA A 86 16.07 6.93 -10.91
CA ALA A 86 15.56 5.72 -11.55
C ALA A 86 15.39 4.60 -10.53
N ILE A 87 14.52 3.67 -10.85
CA ILE A 87 14.35 2.44 -10.08
C ILE A 87 15.15 1.35 -10.80
N PRO A 88 16.09 0.66 -10.12
CA PRO A 88 16.88 -0.38 -10.76
C PRO A 88 15.98 -1.56 -11.18
N GLY A 89 15.96 -1.86 -12.49
CA GLY A 89 15.29 -3.04 -13.03
C GLY A 89 16.08 -4.33 -12.77
N GLY A 90 15.38 -5.47 -12.65
CA GLY A 90 16.01 -6.78 -12.51
C GLY A 90 16.79 -7.00 -11.20
N VAL A 91 16.61 -6.12 -10.22
CA VAL A 91 17.27 -6.20 -8.91
C VAL A 91 16.27 -6.68 -7.87
N PRO A 92 16.60 -7.66 -7.02
CA PRO A 92 15.75 -8.05 -5.91
C PRO A 92 15.42 -6.88 -4.99
N LEU A 93 14.19 -6.82 -4.48
CA LEU A 93 13.72 -5.71 -3.65
C LEU A 93 14.65 -5.41 -2.45
N PRO A 94 15.18 -6.38 -1.70
CA PRO A 94 16.11 -6.09 -0.60
C PRO A 94 17.36 -5.34 -1.04
N GLU A 95 17.88 -5.62 -2.25
CA GLU A 95 19.01 -4.88 -2.82
C GLU A 95 18.62 -3.48 -3.28
N ALA A 96 17.44 -3.33 -3.88
CA ALA A 96 16.93 -2.01 -4.27
C ALA A 96 16.70 -1.10 -3.05
N VAL A 97 16.18 -1.64 -1.95
CA VAL A 97 15.99 -0.91 -0.68
C VAL A 97 17.30 -0.40 -0.11
N LYS A 98 18.38 -1.17 -0.20
CA LYS A 98 19.73 -0.72 0.23
C LYS A 98 20.25 0.45 -0.62
N ARG A 99 19.91 0.47 -1.90
CA ARG A 99 20.40 1.48 -2.86
C ARG A 99 19.58 2.76 -2.88
N LEU A 100 18.29 2.67 -2.57
CA LEU A 100 17.35 3.79 -2.64
C LEU A 100 16.81 4.12 -1.25
N LYS A 101 17.33 5.17 -0.65
CA LYS A 101 17.03 5.62 0.73
C LYS A 101 15.53 5.68 1.06
N HIS A 102 14.71 6.13 0.12
CA HIS A 102 13.28 6.33 0.32
C HIS A 102 12.44 5.08 0.01
N LEU A 103 13.00 4.10 -0.69
CA LEU A 103 12.28 2.89 -1.07
C LEU A 103 11.94 2.06 0.16
N LYS A 104 10.67 1.70 0.29
CA LYS A 104 10.15 0.90 1.39
C LYS A 104 9.51 -0.37 0.89
N PRO A 105 9.84 -1.53 1.48
CA PRO A 105 9.13 -2.77 1.19
C PRO A 105 7.68 -2.66 1.68
N PRO A 106 6.77 -3.48 1.13
CA PRO A 106 5.45 -3.65 1.70
C PRO A 106 5.50 -4.21 3.13
N ALA A 107 4.50 -3.89 3.93
CA ALA A 107 4.28 -4.55 5.21
C ALA A 107 3.85 -6.01 5.00
N VAL A 108 3.05 -6.28 3.95
CA VAL A 108 2.59 -7.62 3.59
C VAL A 108 2.54 -7.77 2.08
N TRP A 109 3.02 -8.91 1.58
CA TRP A 109 2.83 -9.39 0.22
C TRP A 109 1.60 -10.28 0.13
N PHE A 110 0.77 -10.08 -0.90
CA PHE A 110 -0.34 -10.98 -1.20
C PHE A 110 0.09 -11.93 -2.34
N PRO A 111 0.25 -13.24 -2.09
CA PRO A 111 0.61 -14.20 -3.14
C PRO A 111 -0.34 -14.11 -4.34
N TYR A 112 0.23 -13.83 -5.53
CA TYR A 112 -0.52 -13.56 -6.75
C TYR A 112 -1.43 -14.73 -7.12
N LYS A 113 -2.67 -14.44 -7.48
CA LYS A 113 -3.75 -15.39 -7.80
C LYS A 113 -4.13 -16.36 -6.67
N LYS A 114 -3.50 -16.29 -5.51
CA LYS A 114 -3.85 -17.12 -4.35
C LYS A 114 -4.56 -16.33 -3.26
N VAL A 115 -4.03 -15.15 -2.95
CA VAL A 115 -4.58 -14.27 -1.91
C VAL A 115 -4.90 -12.90 -2.47
N GLY A 116 -4.17 -12.44 -3.49
CA GLY A 116 -4.41 -11.15 -4.13
C GLY A 116 -4.15 -11.18 -5.63
N GLN A 117 -5.08 -10.59 -6.38
CA GLN A 117 -4.96 -10.27 -7.78
C GLN A 117 -5.46 -8.85 -8.06
N SER A 118 -6.44 -8.39 -7.30
CA SER A 118 -6.97 -7.03 -7.31
C SER A 118 -7.44 -6.67 -5.90
N ALA A 119 -6.48 -6.52 -4.98
CA ALA A 119 -6.77 -6.15 -3.60
C ALA A 119 -7.51 -4.81 -3.54
N THR A 120 -8.57 -4.75 -2.74
CA THR A 120 -9.45 -3.61 -2.62
C THR A 120 -9.35 -2.95 -1.24
N ASP A 121 -10.46 -2.63 -0.62
CA ASP A 121 -10.51 -1.81 0.58
C ASP A 121 -9.97 -2.53 1.84
N ILE A 122 -9.72 -1.73 2.86
CA ILE A 122 -9.12 -2.15 4.13
C ILE A 122 -10.11 -1.87 5.24
N MET A 123 -10.46 -2.88 6.03
CA MET A 123 -11.29 -2.74 7.21
C MET A 123 -10.53 -3.24 8.44
N LEU A 124 -10.50 -2.44 9.50
CA LEU A 124 -9.99 -2.84 10.80
C LEU A 124 -11.09 -3.60 11.57
N ASP A 125 -10.77 -4.75 12.15
CA ASP A 125 -11.60 -5.30 13.22
C ASP A 125 -11.33 -4.53 14.53
N ASP A 126 -12.25 -3.67 14.89
CA ASP A 126 -12.27 -2.95 16.17
C ASP A 126 -13.40 -3.43 17.08
N SER A 127 -13.96 -4.60 16.78
CA SER A 127 -15.12 -5.17 17.50
C SER A 127 -14.85 -5.56 18.96
N ARG A 128 -13.60 -5.53 19.39
CA ARG A 128 -13.14 -5.97 20.72
C ARG A 128 -13.52 -7.42 21.00
N GLY A 129 -13.30 -8.29 20.00
CA GLY A 129 -13.55 -9.71 20.10
C GLY A 129 -15.00 -10.15 19.82
N ARG A 130 -15.93 -9.23 19.52
CA ARG A 130 -17.33 -9.58 19.19
C ARG A 130 -17.49 -10.23 17.82
N PHE A 131 -16.56 -9.97 16.91
CA PHE A 131 -16.50 -10.61 15.59
C PHE A 131 -15.72 -11.94 15.59
N GLY A 132 -14.97 -12.22 16.64
CA GLY A 132 -14.12 -13.40 16.79
C GLY A 132 -12.72 -13.06 17.29
N PRO A 133 -11.74 -13.98 17.18
CA PRO A 133 -10.38 -13.79 17.67
C PRO A 133 -9.51 -12.93 16.73
N PHE A 134 -10.08 -11.93 16.09
CA PHE A 134 -9.42 -11.14 15.03
C PHE A 134 -9.19 -9.68 15.42
N ASP A 135 -9.50 -9.34 16.67
CA ASP A 135 -9.43 -7.97 17.16
C ASP A 135 -8.08 -7.30 16.86
N GLY A 136 -8.14 -6.12 16.21
CA GLY A 136 -6.96 -5.37 15.80
C GLY A 136 -6.35 -5.81 14.46
N GLN A 137 -6.89 -6.84 13.80
CA GLN A 137 -6.43 -7.28 12.49
C GLN A 137 -7.14 -6.52 11.36
N LEU A 138 -6.53 -6.53 10.18
CA LEU A 138 -7.11 -5.91 8.99
C LEU A 138 -7.78 -6.97 8.11
N PHE A 139 -8.90 -6.63 7.52
CA PHE A 139 -9.57 -7.41 6.49
C PHE A 139 -9.44 -6.68 5.16
N ILE A 140 -9.04 -7.41 4.12
CA ILE A 140 -8.79 -6.88 2.80
C ILE A 140 -9.73 -7.56 1.82
N GLY A 141 -10.50 -6.77 1.10
CA GLY A 141 -11.33 -7.25 0.01
C GLY A 141 -10.51 -7.59 -1.23
N GLU A 142 -11.03 -8.47 -2.07
CA GLU A 142 -10.41 -8.89 -3.32
C GLU A 142 -11.45 -8.94 -4.43
N PHE A 143 -11.21 -8.13 -5.46
CA PHE A 143 -12.17 -7.96 -6.56
C PHE A 143 -12.23 -9.18 -7.48
N THR A 144 -11.08 -9.61 -7.99
CA THR A 144 -11.01 -10.63 -9.04
C THR A 144 -11.28 -12.04 -8.52
N LEU A 145 -10.80 -12.34 -7.32
CA LEU A 145 -10.96 -13.66 -6.70
C LEU A 145 -12.27 -13.77 -5.90
N ALA A 146 -13.04 -12.70 -5.79
CA ALA A 146 -14.27 -12.64 -5.00
C ALA A 146 -14.06 -13.23 -3.59
N SER A 147 -13.08 -12.68 -2.87
CA SER A 147 -12.64 -13.20 -1.58
C SER A 147 -12.31 -12.08 -0.58
N ILE A 148 -12.14 -12.47 0.67
CA ILE A 148 -11.65 -11.61 1.74
C ILE A 148 -10.44 -12.30 2.35
N SER A 149 -9.36 -11.58 2.51
CA SER A 149 -8.18 -12.01 3.26
C SER A 149 -8.09 -11.28 4.60
N ARG A 150 -7.46 -11.92 5.56
CA ARG A 150 -7.16 -11.38 6.89
C ARG A 150 -5.67 -11.10 6.98
N VAL A 151 -5.31 -9.97 7.55
CA VAL A 151 -3.92 -9.56 7.75
C VAL A 151 -3.64 -9.32 9.21
N PHE A 152 -2.62 -9.99 9.72
CA PHE A 152 -2.00 -9.73 11.00
C PHE A 152 -0.76 -8.86 10.79
N LEU A 153 -0.63 -7.79 11.56
CA LEU A 153 0.51 -6.88 11.54
C LEU A 153 1.21 -6.83 12.88
N GLU A 154 2.53 -6.76 12.84
CA GLU A 154 3.37 -6.42 13.98
C GLU A 154 4.35 -5.30 13.62
N LYS A 155 4.82 -4.56 14.62
CA LYS A 155 5.79 -3.48 14.45
C LYS A 155 7.13 -3.91 15.02
N VAL A 156 8.12 -4.04 14.15
CA VAL A 156 9.48 -4.48 14.50
C VAL A 156 10.48 -3.43 14.06
N GLY A 157 11.28 -2.90 14.98
CA GLY A 157 12.26 -1.86 14.67
C GLY A 157 11.64 -0.56 14.07
N GLY A 158 10.37 -0.27 14.39
CA GLY A 158 9.65 0.89 13.85
C GLY A 158 9.00 0.68 12.47
N GLU A 159 9.19 -0.47 11.84
CA GLU A 159 8.59 -0.87 10.57
C GLU A 159 7.48 -1.89 10.80
N TYR A 160 6.42 -1.83 9.98
CA TYR A 160 5.38 -2.86 9.98
C TYR A 160 5.78 -4.02 9.08
N GLN A 161 5.57 -5.23 9.60
CA GLN A 161 5.59 -6.48 8.88
C GLN A 161 4.39 -7.33 9.28
N GLY A 162 4.08 -8.38 8.52
CA GLY A 162 2.95 -9.23 8.86
C GLY A 162 2.75 -10.37 7.89
N ALA A 163 1.60 -11.02 8.06
CA ALA A 163 1.16 -12.13 7.22
C ALA A 163 -0.28 -11.97 6.79
N CYS A 164 -0.60 -12.48 5.61
CA CYS A 164 -1.97 -12.58 5.11
C CYS A 164 -2.46 -14.01 5.13
N PHE A 165 -3.75 -14.17 5.39
CA PHE A 165 -4.42 -15.46 5.46
C PHE A 165 -5.73 -15.38 4.67
N PRO A 166 -6.11 -16.37 3.86
CA PRO A 166 -7.47 -16.47 3.35
C PRO A 166 -8.46 -16.46 4.53
N PHE A 167 -9.54 -15.70 4.39
CA PHE A 167 -10.60 -15.65 5.39
C PHE A 167 -11.93 -16.15 4.84
N ARG A 168 -12.33 -15.64 3.68
CA ARG A 168 -13.53 -16.08 2.98
C ARG A 168 -13.26 -16.11 1.49
N GLU A 169 -13.57 -17.24 0.87
CA GLU A 169 -13.45 -17.46 -0.58
C GLU A 169 -14.78 -17.87 -1.17
N GLY A 170 -14.89 -17.83 -2.50
CA GLY A 170 -16.08 -18.26 -3.24
C GLY A 170 -17.31 -17.37 -2.98
N LEU A 171 -17.12 -16.08 -2.83
CA LEU A 171 -18.23 -15.14 -2.73
C LEU A 171 -18.94 -15.00 -4.08
N ALA A 172 -20.24 -14.70 -4.05
CA ALA A 172 -21.05 -14.59 -5.27
C ALA A 172 -20.69 -13.39 -6.16
N SER A 173 -19.97 -12.41 -5.61
CA SER A 173 -19.54 -11.21 -6.33
C SER A 173 -18.21 -10.68 -5.83
N ALA A 174 -17.60 -9.81 -6.64
CA ALA A 174 -16.40 -9.08 -6.27
C ALA A 174 -16.57 -8.31 -4.96
N VAL A 175 -15.52 -8.30 -4.13
CA VAL A 175 -15.50 -7.52 -2.90
C VAL A 175 -14.80 -6.20 -3.18
N ILE A 176 -15.53 -5.09 -3.03
CA ILE A 176 -15.01 -3.74 -3.24
C ILE A 176 -14.81 -3.04 -1.89
N ARG A 177 -15.80 -3.18 -1.01
CA ARG A 177 -15.82 -2.66 0.36
C ARG A 177 -16.45 -3.66 1.30
#